data_eee2fbf591837bae0d8d785f9bfaa71a
#
_entry.id   eee2fbf591837bae0d8d785f9bfaa71a
#
_cell.length_a   1.000
_cell.length_b   1.000
_cell.length_c   1.000
_cell.angle_alpha   90.00
_cell.angle_beta   90.00
_cell.angle_gamma   90.00
#
_symmetry.space_group_name_H-M   'P 1'
#
loop_
_entity.id
_entity.type
_entity.pdbx_description
1 polymer ?
#
loop_
_entity_poly.entity_id
_entity_poly.type
_entity_poly.pdbx_seq_one_letter_code
_entity_poly.pdbx_strand_id
1 'polypeptide(L)'
;MSNNPLSTLKNTYDGQRIFNSREDGYSFDLLSDTWELDYKKYLYVAWTKGLDIETFLDLRLAIAHAAKHYAFQSLYSHVSTLKTIVEHLNIYEFQAWWLTLNSSYKKSVRDCLYALCHVRNGHTCRTLQPLYDSIKEEQLTRKQMIKGILDPKTGAYSETEHDNILESLRVATQEALNGELSSYNKFTYAKSVIASHLLLALVRRPVQLVQIKWCDVLPVGQLFESHNAKNLNWELVIQHVFSDVEQLHIRIFKGKDGQFRRNAESRSCRLEVNLSQSLLRYYQGYENYLLHSLSKQNISLNDEEIKEVMRRLPVFPHQSLFSSQFESKAELLCSISDTSKAYHMKPVNLRNNIVYLFDKKLTPSSDRLPNDTLRLGNNRWRHTILTQGAKHGLTSAHLAAITGVTIAAITPYLDLKISERAKIDEAYAGNNIIERFDSISVKELQTHDDFKVKSMFDEEIGHKITPANCLSCQSKCGAPMACYPCENFRPLETANHQQYLDKAERKLAINSQSAHPATVKRLKKIILYIKMTITLCEERKVAKVGGDT
;
A
#
# COMPACT_ATOMS: atom_id res chain seq x y z
N MET A 1 31.29 -26.94 35.37
CA MET A 1 30.11 -26.14 35.75
C MET A 1 30.25 -24.80 35.05
N SER A 2 29.56 -24.56 33.96
CA SER A 2 29.59 -23.26 33.26
C SER A 2 28.88 -22.25 34.15
N ASN A 3 29.62 -21.31 34.72
CA ASN A 3 29.04 -20.17 35.44
C ASN A 3 28.12 -19.42 34.47
N ASN A 4 26.83 -19.51 34.72
CA ASN A 4 25.86 -18.77 33.94
C ASN A 4 26.11 -17.26 34.17
N PRO A 5 26.54 -16.49 33.16
CA PRO A 5 26.89 -15.07 33.31
C PRO A 5 25.77 -14.24 33.94
N LEU A 6 24.52 -14.65 33.74
CA LEU A 6 23.35 -13.97 34.35
C LEU A 6 23.28 -14.06 35.87
N SER A 7 23.69 -15.18 36.48
CA SER A 7 23.63 -15.31 37.96
C SER A 7 24.63 -14.37 38.65
N THR A 8 25.78 -14.18 38.03
CA THR A 8 26.82 -13.25 38.52
C THR A 8 26.37 -11.80 38.30
N LEU A 9 25.87 -11.47 37.08
CA LEU A 9 25.52 -10.09 36.72
C LEU A 9 24.27 -9.55 37.41
N LYS A 10 23.29 -10.39 37.76
CA LYS A 10 22.10 -9.92 38.50
C LYS A 10 22.42 -9.19 39.80
N ASN A 11 23.53 -9.56 40.44
CA ASN A 11 23.94 -9.01 41.74
C ASN A 11 25.08 -7.99 41.62
N THR A 12 25.82 -7.97 40.51
CA THR A 12 27.06 -7.16 40.39
C THR A 12 26.99 -6.09 39.30
N TYR A 13 25.99 -6.14 38.42
CA TYR A 13 25.83 -5.14 37.37
C TYR A 13 25.16 -3.87 37.91
N ASP A 14 25.91 -2.77 37.93
CA ASP A 14 25.53 -1.44 38.43
C ASP A 14 25.10 -0.46 37.33
N GLY A 15 25.16 -0.89 36.05
CA GLY A 15 24.78 -0.07 34.93
C GLY A 15 23.26 0.01 34.69
N GLN A 16 22.86 0.71 33.63
CA GLN A 16 21.45 0.85 33.25
C GLN A 16 20.86 -0.52 32.90
N ARG A 17 19.80 -0.94 33.59
CA ARG A 17 19.11 -2.20 33.37
C ARG A 17 17.83 -2.04 32.52
N ILE A 18 17.06 -0.98 32.77
CA ILE A 18 15.79 -0.76 32.11
C ILE A 18 15.99 0.12 30.88
N PHE A 19 15.57 -0.38 29.74
CA PHE A 19 15.62 0.29 28.45
C PHE A 19 14.22 0.43 27.87
N ASN A 20 13.97 1.55 27.16
CA ASN A 20 12.73 1.75 26.43
C ASN A 20 12.89 1.28 24.99
N SER A 21 11.84 0.67 24.48
CA SER A 21 11.71 0.40 23.04
C SER A 21 11.48 1.69 22.26
N ARG A 22 11.61 1.62 20.94
CA ARG A 22 11.17 2.66 20.02
C ARG A 22 9.66 2.95 20.12
N GLU A 23 8.85 1.95 20.46
CA GLU A 23 7.41 2.08 20.64
C GLU A 23 7.11 2.58 22.05
N ASP A 24 6.30 3.62 22.16
CA ASP A 24 5.94 4.22 23.44
C ASP A 24 5.19 3.20 24.34
N GLY A 25 5.50 3.19 25.62
CA GLY A 25 4.89 2.31 26.62
C GLY A 25 5.53 0.93 26.75
N TYR A 26 6.57 0.61 25.98
CA TYR A 26 7.30 -0.66 26.07
C TYR A 26 8.70 -0.44 26.66
N SER A 27 8.97 -1.10 27.78
CA SER A 27 10.29 -1.14 28.42
C SER A 27 10.69 -2.58 28.74
N PHE A 28 11.98 -2.85 28.82
CA PHE A 28 12.50 -4.19 29.08
C PHE A 28 13.77 -4.13 29.93
N ASP A 29 14.02 -5.21 30.70
CA ASP A 29 15.25 -5.39 31.48
C ASP A 29 16.32 -6.01 30.57
N LEU A 30 17.50 -5.38 30.51
CA LEU A 30 18.69 -5.82 29.79
C LEU A 30 19.04 -7.29 30.05
N LEU A 31 18.89 -7.73 31.31
CA LEU A 31 19.25 -9.06 31.75
C LEU A 31 18.15 -10.12 31.55
N SER A 32 16.97 -9.73 31.09
CA SER A 32 15.90 -10.68 30.77
C SER A 32 16.18 -11.44 29.46
N ASP A 33 15.63 -12.65 29.32
CA ASP A 33 15.79 -13.50 28.15
C ASP A 33 14.96 -13.08 26.96
N THR A 34 13.88 -12.36 27.25
CA THR A 34 12.87 -11.95 26.29
C THR A 34 12.52 -10.49 26.53
N TRP A 35 12.56 -9.70 25.47
CA TRP A 35 12.22 -8.29 25.51
C TRP A 35 10.94 -8.06 24.72
N GLU A 36 9.89 -7.53 25.36
CA GLU A 36 8.71 -7.09 24.65
C GLU A 36 8.95 -5.66 24.12
N LEU A 37 9.04 -5.53 22.81
CA LEU A 37 9.40 -4.27 22.14
C LEU A 37 8.22 -3.56 21.48
N ASP A 38 7.09 -4.26 21.33
CA ASP A 38 5.86 -3.77 20.75
C ASP A 38 4.73 -4.75 21.09
N TYR A 39 3.48 -4.40 20.86
CA TYR A 39 2.33 -5.25 21.14
C TYR A 39 2.48 -6.67 20.55
N LYS A 40 2.59 -7.66 21.45
CA LYS A 40 2.80 -9.09 21.10
C LYS A 40 4.02 -9.33 20.20
N LYS A 41 5.06 -8.52 20.31
CA LYS A 41 6.33 -8.69 19.58
C LYS A 41 7.48 -8.81 20.56
N TYR A 42 8.04 -10.00 20.60
CA TYR A 42 9.08 -10.39 21.55
C TYR A 42 10.40 -10.65 20.83
N LEU A 43 11.47 -10.07 21.37
CA LEU A 43 12.84 -10.32 20.93
C LEU A 43 13.50 -11.30 21.91
N TYR A 44 13.91 -12.47 21.44
CA TYR A 44 14.54 -13.50 22.24
C TYR A 44 16.06 -13.33 22.19
N VAL A 45 16.67 -13.02 23.34
CA VAL A 45 18.11 -12.76 23.49
C VAL A 45 18.82 -13.78 24.39
N ALA A 46 18.11 -14.85 24.82
CA ALA A 46 18.67 -15.91 25.67
C ALA A 46 19.91 -16.60 25.10
N TRP A 47 20.08 -16.64 23.77
CA TRP A 47 21.23 -17.21 23.08
C TRP A 47 22.57 -16.55 23.48
N THR A 48 22.56 -15.30 23.93
CA THR A 48 23.78 -14.60 24.40
C THR A 48 24.38 -15.18 25.68
N LYS A 49 23.63 -16.02 26.42
CA LYS A 49 24.09 -16.64 27.66
C LYS A 49 25.29 -17.60 27.47
N GLY A 50 25.50 -18.09 26.28
CA GLY A 50 26.64 -18.95 25.95
C GLY A 50 27.96 -18.21 25.73
N LEU A 51 27.93 -16.86 25.79
CA LEU A 51 29.11 -16.01 25.59
C LEU A 51 29.80 -15.71 26.93
N ASP A 52 31.06 -15.26 26.87
CA ASP A 52 31.73 -14.69 28.03
C ASP A 52 31.02 -13.41 28.51
N ILE A 53 31.28 -13.01 29.75
CA ILE A 53 30.53 -11.92 30.41
C ILE A 53 30.71 -10.59 29.69
N GLU A 54 31.90 -10.30 29.19
CA GLU A 54 32.21 -9.02 28.54
C GLU A 54 31.49 -8.93 27.18
N THR A 55 31.62 -9.93 26.35
CA THR A 55 30.89 -10.05 25.07
C THR A 55 29.38 -10.05 25.27
N PHE A 56 28.89 -10.78 26.27
CA PHE A 56 27.46 -10.81 26.62
C PHE A 56 26.90 -9.41 26.89
N LEU A 57 27.55 -8.64 27.75
CA LEU A 57 27.12 -7.30 28.13
C LEU A 57 27.20 -6.33 26.94
N ASP A 58 28.34 -6.34 26.23
CA ASP A 58 28.57 -5.45 25.10
C ASP A 58 27.52 -5.63 23.99
N LEU A 59 27.25 -6.88 23.63
CA LEU A 59 26.22 -7.19 22.60
C LEU A 59 24.82 -6.82 23.08
N ARG A 60 24.46 -7.13 24.34
CA ARG A 60 23.11 -6.79 24.84
C ARG A 60 22.90 -5.28 24.94
N LEU A 61 23.90 -4.53 25.37
CA LEU A 61 23.86 -3.06 25.39
C LEU A 61 23.69 -2.51 23.96
N ALA A 62 24.44 -3.02 22.99
CA ALA A 62 24.30 -2.60 21.59
C ALA A 62 22.90 -2.88 21.05
N ILE A 63 22.34 -4.07 21.30
CA ILE A 63 20.98 -4.43 20.89
C ILE A 63 19.95 -3.55 21.61
N ALA A 64 20.11 -3.28 22.92
CA ALA A 64 19.20 -2.47 23.71
C ALA A 64 19.17 -1.00 23.24
N HIS A 65 20.33 -0.44 22.94
CA HIS A 65 20.42 0.90 22.33
C HIS A 65 19.81 0.93 20.92
N ALA A 66 20.04 -0.10 20.10
CA ALA A 66 19.43 -0.22 18.79
C ALA A 66 17.90 -0.33 18.87
N ALA A 67 17.34 -0.96 19.91
CA ALA A 67 15.90 -1.09 20.13
C ALA A 67 15.17 0.25 20.27
N LYS A 68 15.87 1.32 20.68
CA LYS A 68 15.30 2.69 20.73
C LYS A 68 15.10 3.32 19.34
N HIS A 69 15.84 2.86 18.34
CA HIS A 69 15.91 3.52 17.03
C HIS A 69 15.30 2.70 15.90
N TYR A 70 15.42 1.36 15.98
CA TYR A 70 14.95 0.48 14.92
C TYR A 70 13.57 -0.07 15.19
N ALA A 71 12.74 -0.15 14.13
CA ALA A 71 11.48 -0.88 14.20
C ALA A 71 11.75 -2.36 14.50
N PHE A 72 10.83 -3.02 15.22
CA PHE A 72 10.97 -4.41 15.66
C PHE A 72 11.45 -5.34 14.54
N GLN A 73 10.88 -5.28 13.35
CA GLN A 73 11.26 -6.18 12.24
C GLN A 73 12.70 -5.97 11.76
N SER A 74 13.18 -4.72 11.76
CA SER A 74 14.57 -4.41 11.39
C SER A 74 15.52 -4.93 12.46
N LEU A 75 15.23 -4.65 13.73
CA LEU A 75 16.03 -5.13 14.86
C LEU A 75 16.05 -6.66 14.92
N TYR A 76 14.90 -7.31 14.73
CA TYR A 76 14.82 -8.78 14.68
C TYR A 76 15.69 -9.36 13.56
N SER A 77 15.69 -8.73 12.38
CA SER A 77 16.57 -9.14 11.27
C SER A 77 18.04 -8.97 11.64
N HIS A 78 18.42 -7.84 12.25
CA HIS A 78 19.79 -7.61 12.70
C HIS A 78 20.22 -8.64 13.76
N VAL A 79 19.38 -8.89 14.76
CA VAL A 79 19.67 -9.90 15.80
C VAL A 79 19.75 -11.33 15.21
N SER A 80 18.92 -11.64 14.23
CA SER A 80 18.99 -12.91 13.51
C SER A 80 20.32 -13.06 12.76
N THR A 81 20.78 -12.01 12.08
CA THR A 81 22.10 -11.98 11.41
C THR A 81 23.24 -12.02 12.42
N LEU A 82 23.11 -11.31 13.55
CA LEU A 82 24.11 -11.28 14.61
C LEU A 82 24.40 -12.68 15.19
N LYS A 83 23.38 -13.53 15.32
CA LYS A 83 23.57 -14.94 15.78
C LYS A 83 24.57 -15.69 14.93
N THR A 84 24.58 -15.46 13.61
CA THR A 84 25.58 -16.09 12.72
C THR A 84 26.95 -15.40 12.82
N ILE A 85 26.97 -14.08 13.00
CA ILE A 85 28.23 -13.33 13.15
C ILE A 85 28.99 -13.75 14.41
N VAL A 86 28.27 -14.03 15.50
CA VAL A 86 28.86 -14.42 16.80
C VAL A 86 29.62 -15.76 16.72
N GLU A 87 29.34 -16.60 15.75
CA GLU A 87 30.10 -17.83 15.47
C GLU A 87 31.51 -17.52 14.90
N HIS A 88 31.76 -16.28 14.47
CA HIS A 88 32.98 -15.80 13.80
C HIS A 88 33.50 -14.49 14.41
N LEU A 89 33.64 -14.39 15.74
CA LEU A 89 34.12 -13.16 16.40
C LEU A 89 35.62 -12.90 16.22
N ASN A 90 36.40 -13.95 15.88
CA ASN A 90 37.78 -13.77 15.48
C ASN A 90 37.87 -13.08 14.12
N ILE A 91 38.68 -12.03 13.98
CA ILE A 91 38.74 -11.23 12.75
C ILE A 91 39.19 -12.03 11.52
N TYR A 92 40.11 -12.99 11.68
CA TYR A 92 40.58 -13.82 10.56
C TYR A 92 39.53 -14.83 10.12
N GLU A 93 38.82 -15.44 11.06
CA GLU A 93 37.70 -16.34 10.78
C GLU A 93 36.54 -15.60 10.15
N PHE A 94 36.25 -14.39 10.63
CA PHE A 94 35.23 -13.53 10.05
C PHE A 94 35.54 -13.14 8.61
N GLN A 95 36.78 -12.75 8.32
CA GLN A 95 37.18 -12.39 6.95
C GLN A 95 37.10 -13.60 6.02
N ALA A 96 37.56 -14.78 6.46
CA ALA A 96 37.43 -16.01 5.70
C ALA A 96 35.96 -16.33 5.40
N TRP A 97 35.10 -16.31 6.41
CA TRP A 97 33.66 -16.49 6.27
C TRP A 97 33.01 -15.44 5.35
N TRP A 98 33.37 -14.16 5.50
CA TRP A 98 32.87 -13.05 4.68
C TRP A 98 33.11 -13.30 3.20
N LEU A 99 34.25 -13.82 2.80
CA LEU A 99 34.57 -14.12 1.40
C LEU A 99 33.62 -15.18 0.79
N THR A 100 33.10 -16.09 1.59
CA THR A 100 32.17 -17.15 1.15
C THR A 100 30.73 -16.62 0.89
N LEU A 101 30.40 -15.43 1.41
CA LEU A 101 29.04 -14.91 1.37
C LEU A 101 28.69 -14.34 0.00
N ASN A 102 27.41 -14.52 -0.40
CA ASN A 102 26.87 -13.83 -1.56
C ASN A 102 26.62 -12.34 -1.27
N SER A 103 26.60 -11.50 -2.30
CA SER A 103 26.46 -10.03 -2.17
C SER A 103 25.23 -9.57 -1.39
N SER A 104 24.12 -10.32 -1.43
CA SER A 104 22.91 -9.97 -0.68
C SER A 104 23.10 -10.19 0.82
N TYR A 105 23.74 -11.29 1.21
CA TYR A 105 24.00 -11.60 2.61
C TYR A 105 25.14 -10.74 3.18
N LYS A 106 26.20 -10.47 2.40
CA LYS A 106 27.22 -9.46 2.72
C LYS A 106 26.57 -8.12 3.11
N LYS A 107 25.60 -7.66 2.32
CA LYS A 107 24.86 -6.44 2.66
C LYS A 107 24.15 -6.56 4.01
N SER A 108 23.47 -7.68 4.27
CA SER A 108 22.75 -7.88 5.55
C SER A 108 23.69 -7.89 6.75
N VAL A 109 24.85 -8.53 6.63
CA VAL A 109 25.90 -8.54 7.66
C VAL A 109 26.44 -7.13 7.90
N ARG A 110 26.78 -6.40 6.85
CA ARG A 110 27.27 -5.02 6.97
C ARG A 110 26.23 -4.09 7.58
N ASP A 111 24.96 -4.20 7.16
CA ASP A 111 23.87 -3.39 7.71
C ASP A 111 23.64 -3.72 9.21
N CYS A 112 23.78 -4.99 9.61
CA CYS A 112 23.72 -5.42 11.01
C CYS A 112 24.86 -4.81 11.84
N LEU A 113 26.10 -4.97 11.40
CA LEU A 113 27.28 -4.41 12.07
C LEU A 113 27.20 -2.89 12.16
N TYR A 114 26.82 -2.21 11.08
CA TYR A 114 26.58 -0.77 11.10
C TYR A 114 25.55 -0.36 12.14
N ALA A 115 24.42 -1.07 12.21
CA ALA A 115 23.33 -0.76 13.13
C ALA A 115 23.74 -0.91 14.61
N LEU A 116 24.63 -1.86 14.93
CA LEU A 116 25.05 -2.15 16.29
C LEU A 116 26.34 -1.40 16.73
N CYS A 117 27.21 -1.04 15.78
CA CYS A 117 28.46 -0.33 16.06
C CYS A 117 28.33 1.18 15.93
N HIS A 118 27.27 1.72 15.31
CA HIS A 118 27.21 3.14 15.02
C HIS A 118 26.88 3.99 16.26
N VAL A 119 27.70 5.02 16.52
CA VAL A 119 27.62 5.92 17.70
C VAL A 119 26.25 6.59 17.89
N ARG A 120 25.46 6.77 16.81
CA ARG A 120 24.09 7.34 16.89
C ARG A 120 23.16 6.56 17.82
N ASN A 121 23.46 5.31 18.08
CA ASN A 121 22.67 4.46 18.97
C ASN A 121 23.02 4.63 20.45
N GLY A 122 23.97 5.51 20.80
CA GLY A 122 24.37 5.80 22.18
C GLY A 122 25.31 4.78 22.81
N HIS A 123 25.67 3.72 22.09
CA HIS A 123 26.65 2.71 22.51
C HIS A 123 27.44 2.22 21.30
N THR A 124 28.76 2.11 21.47
CA THR A 124 29.65 1.52 20.47
C THR A 124 29.97 0.09 20.91
N CYS A 125 29.54 -0.89 20.14
CA CYS A 125 29.86 -2.29 20.42
C CYS A 125 31.32 -2.59 20.13
N ARG A 126 32.12 -2.73 21.19
CA ARG A 126 33.58 -2.96 21.10
C ARG A 126 33.90 -4.30 20.45
N THR A 127 33.12 -5.30 20.76
CA THR A 127 33.26 -6.67 20.22
C THR A 127 33.08 -6.71 18.69
N LEU A 128 32.13 -5.95 18.14
CA LEU A 128 31.79 -5.99 16.71
C LEU A 128 32.53 -4.93 15.88
N GLN A 129 33.08 -3.89 16.51
CA GLN A 129 33.72 -2.78 15.82
C GLN A 129 34.88 -3.20 14.92
N PRO A 130 35.82 -4.09 15.32
CA PRO A 130 36.89 -4.54 14.44
C PRO A 130 36.36 -5.29 13.18
N LEU A 131 35.28 -6.06 13.35
CA LEU A 131 34.65 -6.78 12.24
C LEU A 131 34.03 -5.79 11.25
N TYR A 132 33.32 -4.77 11.75
CA TYR A 132 32.75 -3.73 10.91
C TYR A 132 33.82 -2.96 10.16
N ASP A 133 34.89 -2.54 10.84
CA ASP A 133 35.99 -1.77 10.25
C ASP A 133 36.69 -2.54 9.12
N SER A 134 36.76 -3.86 9.19
CA SER A 134 37.39 -4.69 8.17
C SER A 134 36.61 -4.77 6.85
N ILE A 135 35.31 -4.45 6.83
CA ILE A 135 34.44 -4.61 5.66
C ILE A 135 33.72 -3.34 5.20
N LYS A 136 33.78 -2.24 5.99
CA LYS A 136 32.99 -1.02 5.73
C LYS A 136 33.29 -0.37 4.37
N GLU A 137 34.53 -0.46 3.92
CA GLU A 137 35.02 0.15 2.67
C GLU A 137 34.75 -0.73 1.42
N GLU A 138 34.40 -2.02 1.58
CA GLU A 138 34.19 -2.92 0.46
C GLU A 138 32.99 -2.47 -0.39
N GLN A 139 33.23 -2.29 -1.70
CA GLN A 139 32.16 -1.95 -2.64
C GLN A 139 31.33 -3.19 -2.97
N LEU A 140 30.13 -3.27 -2.41
CA LEU A 140 29.20 -4.33 -2.73
C LEU A 140 28.45 -4.05 -4.03
N THR A 141 28.34 -5.06 -4.89
CA THR A 141 27.61 -4.96 -6.15
C THR A 141 26.16 -4.57 -5.89
N ARG A 142 25.74 -3.42 -6.40
CA ARG A 142 24.33 -2.99 -6.33
C ARG A 142 23.52 -3.83 -7.31
N LYS A 143 22.50 -4.54 -6.82
CA LYS A 143 21.48 -5.10 -7.72
C LYS A 143 20.90 -3.95 -8.55
N GLN A 144 21.00 -4.04 -9.88
CA GLN A 144 20.32 -3.07 -10.75
C GLN A 144 18.80 -3.22 -10.52
N MET A 145 18.18 -2.22 -9.89
CA MET A 145 16.74 -2.23 -9.58
C MET A 145 15.85 -2.24 -10.84
N ILE A 146 16.42 -1.87 -11.99
CA ILE A 146 15.66 -1.63 -13.23
C ILE A 146 15.37 -2.92 -14.01
N LYS A 147 16.14 -4.00 -13.81
CA LYS A 147 15.96 -5.26 -14.59
C LYS A 147 14.59 -5.94 -14.45
N GLY A 148 13.75 -5.52 -13.49
CA GLY A 148 12.50 -6.18 -13.19
C GLY A 148 11.22 -5.39 -13.49
N ILE A 149 11.29 -4.15 -14.00
CA ILE A 149 10.06 -3.33 -14.18
C ILE A 149 9.11 -3.94 -15.23
N LEU A 150 9.68 -4.53 -16.29
CA LEU A 150 8.92 -5.17 -17.38
C LEU A 150 8.87 -6.71 -17.26
N ASP A 151 9.45 -7.28 -16.22
CA ASP A 151 9.45 -8.73 -15.99
C ASP A 151 8.00 -9.22 -15.79
N PRO A 152 7.54 -10.24 -16.54
CA PRO A 152 6.16 -10.72 -16.46
C PRO A 152 5.77 -11.25 -15.08
N LYS A 153 6.72 -11.73 -14.26
CA LYS A 153 6.45 -12.31 -12.94
C LYS A 153 6.57 -11.31 -11.80
N THR A 154 7.46 -10.34 -11.91
CA THR A 154 7.82 -9.43 -10.79
C THR A 154 7.65 -7.95 -11.09
N GLY A 155 7.59 -7.58 -12.37
CA GLY A 155 7.45 -6.21 -12.86
C GLY A 155 6.01 -5.69 -12.90
N ALA A 156 5.81 -4.62 -13.65
CA ALA A 156 4.48 -4.05 -13.89
C ALA A 156 3.55 -5.05 -14.58
N TYR A 157 2.28 -4.94 -14.30
CA TYR A 157 1.24 -5.69 -15.04
C TYR A 157 1.09 -5.13 -16.46
N SER A 158 0.77 -6.01 -17.43
CA SER A 158 0.28 -5.57 -18.74
C SER A 158 -1.09 -4.89 -18.60
N GLU A 159 -1.58 -4.27 -19.65
CA GLU A 159 -2.94 -3.70 -19.64
C GLU A 159 -3.98 -4.80 -19.49
N THR A 160 -3.85 -5.88 -20.25
CA THR A 160 -4.74 -7.04 -20.15
C THR A 160 -4.74 -7.67 -18.75
N GLU A 161 -3.55 -7.87 -18.14
CA GLU A 161 -3.44 -8.36 -16.76
C GLU A 161 -4.12 -7.42 -15.76
N HIS A 162 -3.93 -6.11 -15.95
CA HIS A 162 -4.54 -5.08 -15.11
C HIS A 162 -6.06 -5.14 -15.19
N ASP A 163 -6.61 -5.22 -16.40
CA ASP A 163 -8.04 -5.29 -16.65
C ASP A 163 -8.65 -6.57 -16.08
N ASN A 164 -8.02 -7.71 -16.29
CA ASN A 164 -8.45 -8.99 -15.72
C ASN A 164 -8.46 -8.98 -14.18
N ILE A 165 -7.49 -8.31 -13.54
CA ILE A 165 -7.47 -8.12 -12.09
C ILE A 165 -8.69 -7.29 -11.64
N LEU A 166 -8.95 -6.16 -12.30
CA LEU A 166 -10.04 -5.27 -11.91
C LEU A 166 -11.41 -5.91 -12.13
N GLU A 167 -11.60 -6.60 -13.25
CA GLU A 167 -12.87 -7.28 -13.54
C GLU A 167 -13.14 -8.43 -12.57
N SER A 168 -12.13 -9.27 -12.31
CA SER A 168 -12.26 -10.35 -11.32
C SER A 168 -12.64 -9.79 -9.94
N LEU A 169 -12.06 -8.64 -9.59
CA LEU A 169 -12.33 -8.01 -8.30
C LEU A 169 -13.72 -7.36 -8.27
N ARG A 170 -14.22 -6.82 -9.39
CA ARG A 170 -15.57 -6.28 -9.52
C ARG A 170 -16.63 -7.36 -9.27
N VAL A 171 -16.47 -8.52 -9.91
CA VAL A 171 -17.37 -9.67 -9.69
C VAL A 171 -17.34 -10.12 -8.23
N ALA A 172 -16.13 -10.28 -7.67
CA ALA A 172 -15.98 -10.68 -6.27
C ALA A 172 -16.62 -9.68 -5.29
N THR A 173 -16.63 -8.40 -5.61
CA THR A 173 -17.27 -7.37 -4.77
C THR A 173 -18.78 -7.56 -4.72
N GLN A 174 -19.40 -7.83 -5.87
CA GLN A 174 -20.82 -8.12 -5.94
C GLN A 174 -21.16 -9.37 -5.12
N GLU A 175 -20.42 -10.45 -5.27
CA GLU A 175 -20.62 -11.67 -4.49
C GLU A 175 -20.44 -11.46 -2.98
N ALA A 176 -19.37 -10.75 -2.59
CA ALA A 176 -18.99 -10.57 -1.20
C ALA A 176 -19.97 -9.67 -0.41
N LEU A 177 -20.59 -8.69 -1.09
CA LEU A 177 -21.40 -7.66 -0.43
C LEU A 177 -22.91 -7.75 -0.72
N ASN A 178 -23.35 -8.70 -1.53
CA ASN A 178 -24.78 -8.91 -1.82
C ASN A 178 -25.51 -9.78 -0.78
N GLY A 179 -24.82 -10.27 0.23
CA GLY A 179 -25.40 -11.11 1.26
C GLY A 179 -24.95 -10.77 2.68
N GLU A 180 -25.62 -11.33 3.68
CA GLU A 180 -25.22 -11.17 5.08
C GLU A 180 -23.85 -11.80 5.33
N LEU A 181 -23.01 -11.10 6.08
CA LEU A 181 -21.72 -11.60 6.57
C LEU A 181 -21.91 -12.53 7.79
N SER A 182 -22.73 -13.57 7.62
CA SER A 182 -23.22 -14.46 8.69
C SER A 182 -22.17 -15.44 9.25
N SER A 183 -20.98 -15.53 8.62
CA SER A 183 -19.90 -16.40 9.10
C SER A 183 -18.55 -15.72 8.99
N TYR A 184 -17.58 -16.18 9.78
CA TYR A 184 -16.21 -15.66 9.72
C TYR A 184 -15.56 -15.83 8.34
N ASN A 185 -15.89 -16.88 7.61
CA ASN A 185 -15.37 -17.10 6.26
C ASN A 185 -15.92 -16.07 5.27
N LYS A 186 -17.23 -15.80 5.31
CA LYS A 186 -17.86 -14.74 4.48
C LYS A 186 -17.30 -13.36 4.84
N PHE A 187 -17.18 -13.08 6.14
CA PHE A 187 -16.56 -11.84 6.62
C PHE A 187 -15.11 -11.69 6.13
N THR A 188 -14.31 -12.77 6.22
CA THR A 188 -12.91 -12.74 5.76
C THR A 188 -12.80 -12.59 4.25
N TYR A 189 -13.73 -13.18 3.49
CA TYR A 189 -13.81 -12.99 2.04
C TYR A 189 -14.11 -11.52 1.70
N ALA A 190 -15.16 -10.93 2.26
CA ALA A 190 -15.52 -9.53 2.05
C ALA A 190 -14.37 -8.59 2.48
N LYS A 191 -13.76 -8.83 3.64
CA LYS A 191 -12.60 -8.10 4.12
C LYS A 191 -11.43 -8.14 3.12
N SER A 192 -11.15 -9.31 2.54
CA SER A 192 -10.05 -9.48 1.58
C SER A 192 -10.34 -8.78 0.26
N VAL A 193 -11.58 -8.80 -0.20
CA VAL A 193 -12.04 -8.08 -1.40
C VAL A 193 -11.89 -6.57 -1.20
N ILE A 194 -12.41 -6.02 -0.10
CA ILE A 194 -12.30 -4.58 0.21
C ILE A 194 -10.85 -4.16 0.41
N ALA A 195 -10.04 -4.97 1.10
CA ALA A 195 -8.62 -4.70 1.27
C ALA A 195 -7.87 -4.65 -0.09
N SER A 196 -8.25 -5.53 -1.02
CA SER A 196 -7.69 -5.54 -2.38
C SER A 196 -8.07 -4.27 -3.13
N HIS A 197 -9.32 -3.86 -3.11
CA HIS A 197 -9.76 -2.59 -3.71
C HIS A 197 -9.00 -1.39 -3.14
N LEU A 198 -8.90 -1.29 -1.81
CA LEU A 198 -8.17 -0.19 -1.17
C LEU A 198 -6.67 -0.25 -1.49
N LEU A 199 -6.07 -1.44 -1.55
CA LEU A 199 -4.67 -1.59 -1.96
C LEU A 199 -4.43 -1.07 -3.38
N LEU A 200 -5.34 -1.41 -4.31
CA LEU A 200 -5.27 -0.97 -5.71
C LEU A 200 -5.56 0.54 -5.82
N ALA A 201 -6.63 1.02 -5.18
CA ALA A 201 -7.05 2.41 -5.26
C ALA A 201 -6.07 3.39 -4.58
N LEU A 202 -5.56 3.05 -3.42
CA LEU A 202 -4.70 3.92 -2.62
C LEU A 202 -3.21 3.79 -2.97
N VAL A 203 -2.80 2.67 -3.60
CA VAL A 203 -1.39 2.34 -3.89
C VAL A 203 -0.51 2.39 -2.64
N ARG A 204 -1.10 2.06 -1.48
CA ARG A 204 -0.41 2.06 -0.18
C ARG A 204 0.04 0.65 0.18
N ARG A 205 0.99 0.55 1.13
CA ARG A 205 1.49 -0.74 1.62
C ARG A 205 0.48 -1.39 2.57
N PRO A 206 0.42 -2.73 2.66
CA PRO A 206 -0.42 -3.41 3.65
C PRO A 206 -0.22 -2.90 5.08
N VAL A 207 1.01 -2.51 5.47
CA VAL A 207 1.30 -1.92 6.78
C VAL A 207 0.57 -0.59 7.03
N GLN A 208 0.21 0.14 5.99
CA GLN A 208 -0.56 1.38 6.10
C GLN A 208 -2.06 1.08 6.16
N LEU A 209 -2.53 0.11 5.38
CA LEU A 209 -3.94 -0.29 5.39
C LEU A 209 -4.38 -0.87 6.74
N VAL A 210 -3.55 -1.71 7.37
CA VAL A 210 -3.89 -2.30 8.67
C VAL A 210 -3.93 -1.28 9.82
N GLN A 211 -3.41 -0.07 9.63
CA GLN A 211 -3.49 1.00 10.63
C GLN A 211 -4.82 1.76 10.61
N ILE A 212 -5.59 1.64 9.52
CA ILE A 212 -6.82 2.39 9.34
C ILE A 212 -7.87 1.88 10.33
N LYS A 213 -8.44 2.79 11.09
CA LYS A 213 -9.64 2.60 11.90
C LYS A 213 -10.83 3.24 11.19
N TRP A 214 -12.04 2.91 11.59
CA TRP A 214 -13.21 3.54 10.99
C TRP A 214 -13.25 5.05 11.21
N CYS A 215 -12.61 5.54 12.27
CA CYS A 215 -12.38 6.96 12.47
C CYS A 215 -11.49 7.65 11.43
N ASP A 216 -10.88 6.93 10.55
CA ASP A 216 -10.06 7.48 9.47
C ASP A 216 -10.80 7.54 8.14
N VAL A 217 -12.09 7.25 8.14
CA VAL A 217 -12.95 7.20 6.95
C VAL A 217 -14.07 8.22 7.13
N LEU A 218 -14.06 9.30 6.33
CA LEU A 218 -15.03 10.38 6.42
C LEU A 218 -15.66 10.67 5.05
N PRO A 219 -16.88 11.26 5.03
CA PRO A 219 -17.43 11.86 3.84
C PRO A 219 -16.55 12.97 3.29
N VAL A 220 -16.45 13.09 1.97
CA VAL A 220 -15.75 14.21 1.34
C VAL A 220 -16.43 15.53 1.72
N GLY A 221 -15.61 16.51 2.15
CA GLY A 221 -16.10 17.80 2.68
C GLY A 221 -15.96 17.90 4.20
N GLN A 222 -15.90 16.80 4.92
CA GLN A 222 -15.55 16.81 6.34
C GLN A 222 -14.02 16.81 6.52
N LEU A 223 -13.56 17.49 7.56
CA LEU A 223 -12.14 17.60 7.89
C LEU A 223 -11.79 16.68 9.05
N PHE A 224 -10.61 16.05 8.95
CA PHE A 224 -10.01 15.42 10.12
C PHE A 224 -9.47 16.50 11.05
N GLU A 225 -10.07 16.68 12.20
CA GLU A 225 -9.79 17.78 13.15
C GLU A 225 -8.35 17.79 13.69
N SER A 226 -7.66 16.66 13.62
CA SER A 226 -6.24 16.61 13.96
C SER A 226 -5.50 15.51 13.17
N HIS A 227 -4.21 15.74 12.91
CA HIS A 227 -3.31 14.69 12.43
C HIS A 227 -3.05 13.62 13.49
N ASN A 228 -3.43 13.87 14.76
CA ASN A 228 -3.34 12.95 15.87
C ASN A 228 -4.70 12.27 16.10
N ALA A 229 -4.67 10.97 16.40
CA ALA A 229 -5.86 10.15 16.62
C ALA A 229 -6.72 10.55 17.85
N LYS A 230 -6.39 11.63 18.56
CA LYS A 230 -6.94 11.94 19.89
C LYS A 230 -8.25 12.74 19.90
N ASN A 231 -8.58 13.49 18.87
CA ASN A 231 -9.77 14.34 18.84
C ASN A 231 -10.70 13.93 17.69
N LEU A 232 -11.68 13.11 18.00
CA LEU A 232 -12.56 12.49 17.02
C LEU A 232 -14.02 12.74 17.35
N ASN A 233 -14.40 14.03 17.43
CA ASN A 233 -15.80 14.44 17.45
C ASN A 233 -16.35 14.52 16.02
N TRP A 234 -16.59 13.36 15.38
CA TRP A 234 -17.23 13.32 14.08
C TRP A 234 -18.31 12.24 14.08
N GLU A 235 -19.32 12.49 13.30
CA GLU A 235 -20.41 11.53 13.10
C GLU A 235 -19.93 10.35 12.28
N LEU A 236 -20.42 9.15 12.61
CA LEU A 236 -20.10 7.96 11.86
C LEU A 236 -20.55 8.06 10.42
N VAL A 237 -19.73 7.50 9.53
CA VAL A 237 -19.99 7.43 8.09
C VAL A 237 -21.42 6.96 7.79
N ILE A 238 -21.97 6.05 8.58
CA ILE A 238 -23.32 5.49 8.38
C ILE A 238 -24.43 6.53 8.56
N GLN A 239 -24.22 7.60 9.33
CA GLN A 239 -25.20 8.68 9.48
C GLN A 239 -25.34 9.51 8.21
N HIS A 240 -24.37 9.43 7.31
CA HIS A 240 -24.35 10.12 6.02
C HIS A 240 -24.88 9.25 4.86
N VAL A 241 -25.30 8.01 5.11
CA VAL A 241 -25.86 7.12 4.07
C VAL A 241 -27.11 7.70 3.41
N PHE A 242 -27.84 8.56 4.12
CA PHE A 242 -29.04 9.25 3.64
C PHE A 242 -28.78 10.70 3.21
N SER A 243 -27.57 11.19 3.30
CA SER A 243 -27.16 12.49 2.75
C SER A 243 -26.57 12.28 1.37
N ASP A 244 -26.58 13.32 0.53
CA ASP A 244 -26.00 13.33 -0.84
C ASP A 244 -24.47 13.11 -0.89
N VAL A 245 -23.94 12.38 0.06
CA VAL A 245 -22.50 12.08 0.15
C VAL A 245 -22.17 10.94 -0.80
N GLU A 246 -21.74 11.30 -1.98
CA GLU A 246 -21.35 10.32 -3.00
C GLU A 246 -19.98 9.68 -2.73
N GLN A 247 -19.09 10.37 -2.01
CA GLN A 247 -17.70 9.95 -1.89
C GLN A 247 -17.15 10.04 -0.47
N LEU A 248 -16.32 9.05 -0.14
CA LEU A 248 -15.53 9.00 1.07
C LEU A 248 -14.08 9.40 0.81
N HIS A 249 -13.40 9.86 1.85
CA HIS A 249 -11.95 9.99 1.86
C HIS A 249 -11.34 9.33 3.09
N ILE A 250 -10.12 8.85 2.95
CA ILE A 250 -9.42 8.08 3.99
C ILE A 250 -8.14 8.81 4.41
N ARG A 251 -7.96 8.96 5.73
CA ARG A 251 -6.71 9.37 6.34
C ARG A 251 -5.76 8.19 6.41
N ILE A 252 -4.55 8.34 5.89
CA ILE A 252 -3.53 7.29 5.84
C ILE A 252 -2.36 7.67 6.73
N PHE A 253 -1.82 6.70 7.48
CA PHE A 253 -0.64 6.90 8.30
C PHE A 253 0.63 6.43 7.59
N LYS A 254 1.76 7.10 7.86
CA LYS A 254 3.04 6.75 7.26
C LYS A 254 3.49 5.36 7.73
N GLY A 255 3.91 4.53 6.80
CA GLY A 255 4.26 3.13 7.09
C GLY A 255 5.71 2.91 7.51
N LYS A 256 6.60 3.93 7.41
CA LYS A 256 8.03 3.83 7.72
C LYS A 256 8.46 4.59 8.97
N ASP A 257 7.59 5.35 9.58
CA ASP A 257 7.92 6.18 10.75
C ASP A 257 8.08 5.35 12.03
N GLY A 258 7.76 4.06 11.97
CA GLY A 258 8.00 3.08 13.01
C GLY A 258 7.02 3.11 14.17
N GLN A 259 6.19 4.13 14.28
CA GLN A 259 5.17 4.23 15.34
C GLN A 259 3.77 4.10 14.75
N PHE A 260 2.94 3.35 15.48
CA PHE A 260 1.57 3.06 15.07
C PHE A 260 0.71 4.32 15.14
N ARG A 261 0.11 4.69 14.01
CA ARG A 261 -0.85 5.81 13.86
C ARG A 261 -0.31 7.17 14.35
N ARG A 262 1.02 7.37 14.41
CA ARG A 262 1.60 8.62 14.93
C ARG A 262 1.54 9.75 13.92
N ASN A 263 1.96 9.49 12.67
CA ASN A 263 2.10 10.51 11.65
C ASN A 263 1.18 10.19 10.45
N ALA A 264 0.12 10.98 10.29
CA ALA A 264 -0.71 10.92 9.11
C ALA A 264 0.01 11.50 7.88
N GLU A 265 -0.36 11.07 6.69
CA GLU A 265 0.01 11.75 5.46
C GLU A 265 -0.66 13.13 5.42
N SER A 266 -0.01 14.10 4.78
CA SER A 266 -0.50 15.50 4.74
C SER A 266 -1.83 15.67 4.01
N ARG A 267 -2.23 14.68 3.21
CA ARG A 267 -3.49 14.68 2.46
C ARG A 267 -4.20 13.35 2.64
N SER A 268 -5.51 13.42 2.83
CA SER A 268 -6.37 12.25 2.75
C SER A 268 -6.53 11.77 1.30
N CYS A 269 -6.83 10.50 1.13
CA CYS A 269 -7.07 9.90 -0.18
C CYS A 269 -8.58 9.80 -0.43
N ARG A 270 -9.09 10.52 -1.45
CA ARG A 270 -10.47 10.40 -1.88
C ARG A 270 -10.69 9.06 -2.58
N LEU A 271 -11.79 8.41 -2.29
CA LEU A 271 -12.24 7.20 -2.95
C LEU A 271 -13.21 7.53 -4.09
N GLU A 272 -13.32 6.65 -5.04
CA GLU A 272 -14.33 6.68 -6.09
C GLU A 272 -15.70 6.28 -5.51
N VAL A 273 -16.80 6.70 -6.16
CA VAL A 273 -18.19 6.51 -5.69
C VAL A 273 -18.51 5.04 -5.39
N ASN A 274 -18.29 4.14 -6.35
CA ASN A 274 -18.61 2.72 -6.20
C ASN A 274 -17.78 2.05 -5.08
N LEU A 275 -16.52 2.45 -4.93
CA LEU A 275 -15.69 1.95 -3.83
C LEU A 275 -16.15 2.50 -2.49
N SER A 276 -16.61 3.75 -2.45
CA SER A 276 -17.19 4.36 -1.25
C SER A 276 -18.46 3.60 -0.81
N GLN A 277 -19.36 3.31 -1.74
CA GLN A 277 -20.57 2.53 -1.48
C GLN A 277 -20.23 1.09 -1.04
N SER A 278 -19.25 0.46 -1.67
CA SER A 278 -18.79 -0.88 -1.28
C SER A 278 -18.21 -0.88 0.13
N LEU A 279 -17.47 0.15 0.49
CA LEU A 279 -16.91 0.30 1.84
C LEU A 279 -18.02 0.51 2.90
N LEU A 280 -19.08 1.26 2.57
CA LEU A 280 -20.24 1.44 3.44
C LEU A 280 -21.00 0.12 3.65
N ARG A 281 -21.25 -0.66 2.59
CA ARG A 281 -21.87 -1.99 2.72
C ARG A 281 -21.02 -2.93 3.57
N TYR A 282 -19.71 -2.90 3.40
CA TYR A 282 -18.79 -3.67 4.24
C TYR A 282 -18.86 -3.22 5.70
N TYR A 283 -18.94 -1.90 5.96
CA TYR A 283 -19.13 -1.35 7.30
C TYR A 283 -20.39 -1.93 7.97
N GLN A 284 -21.53 -1.88 7.30
CA GLN A 284 -22.80 -2.41 7.81
C GLN A 284 -22.70 -3.92 8.13
N GLY A 285 -22.14 -4.69 7.20
CA GLY A 285 -21.92 -6.12 7.41
C GLY A 285 -20.96 -6.42 8.57
N TYR A 286 -19.94 -5.59 8.76
CA TYR A 286 -19.00 -5.69 9.88
C TYR A 286 -19.70 -5.41 11.23
N GLU A 287 -20.46 -4.31 11.29
CA GLU A 287 -21.25 -3.95 12.47
C GLU A 287 -22.19 -5.07 12.88
N ASN A 288 -22.99 -5.58 11.94
CA ASN A 288 -23.91 -6.68 12.19
C ASN A 288 -23.19 -7.94 12.70
N TYR A 289 -22.05 -8.29 12.10
CA TYR A 289 -21.26 -9.45 12.51
C TYR A 289 -20.66 -9.27 13.91
N LEU A 290 -20.20 -8.05 14.25
CA LEU A 290 -19.70 -7.71 15.58
C LEU A 290 -20.80 -7.81 16.62
N LEU A 291 -21.95 -7.18 16.38
CA LEU A 291 -23.08 -7.20 17.32
C LEU A 291 -23.57 -8.62 17.56
N HIS A 292 -23.63 -9.45 16.52
CA HIS A 292 -23.94 -10.87 16.67
C HIS A 292 -22.89 -11.61 17.52
N SER A 293 -21.63 -11.29 17.41
CA SER A 293 -20.57 -11.87 18.23
C SER A 293 -20.65 -11.44 19.70
N LEU A 294 -20.97 -10.16 19.95
CA LEU A 294 -21.14 -9.61 21.30
C LEU A 294 -22.41 -10.12 21.98
N SER A 295 -23.51 -10.28 21.23
CA SER A 295 -24.76 -10.82 21.77
C SER A 295 -24.61 -12.25 22.32
N LYS A 296 -23.74 -13.06 21.71
CA LYS A 296 -23.38 -14.41 22.23
C LYS A 296 -22.68 -14.37 23.59
N GLN A 297 -22.13 -13.22 23.96
CA GLN A 297 -21.47 -12.98 25.23
C GLN A 297 -22.35 -12.19 26.22
N ASN A 298 -23.65 -12.03 25.91
CA ASN A 298 -24.60 -11.21 26.67
C ASN A 298 -24.19 -9.73 26.76
N ILE A 299 -23.44 -9.22 25.82
CA ILE A 299 -23.08 -7.80 25.72
C ILE A 299 -24.01 -7.16 24.70
N SER A 300 -24.86 -6.25 25.17
CA SER A 300 -25.71 -5.41 24.34
C SER A 300 -25.19 -3.97 24.34
N LEU A 301 -25.14 -3.34 23.17
CA LEU A 301 -24.75 -1.96 23.00
C LEU A 301 -25.94 -1.14 22.52
N ASN A 302 -26.10 0.08 23.02
CA ASN A 302 -27.01 1.05 22.43
C ASN A 302 -26.39 1.76 21.22
N ASP A 303 -27.16 2.55 20.47
CA ASP A 303 -26.73 3.19 19.25
C ASP A 303 -25.49 4.09 19.42
N GLU A 304 -25.37 4.82 20.52
CA GLU A 304 -24.22 5.65 20.83
C GLU A 304 -22.98 4.82 21.16
N GLU A 305 -23.15 3.72 21.90
CA GLU A 305 -22.08 2.76 22.21
C GLU A 305 -21.59 2.04 20.96
N ILE A 306 -22.49 1.67 20.04
CA ILE A 306 -22.15 1.08 18.75
C ILE A 306 -21.27 2.03 17.96
N LYS A 307 -21.67 3.28 17.84
CA LYS A 307 -20.90 4.32 17.15
C LYS A 307 -19.50 4.48 17.77
N GLU A 308 -19.43 4.53 19.09
CA GLU A 308 -18.17 4.69 19.82
C GLU A 308 -17.23 3.48 19.64
N VAL A 309 -17.77 2.27 19.70
CA VAL A 309 -17.03 1.03 19.47
C VAL A 309 -16.53 1.00 18.01
N MET A 310 -17.44 1.19 17.06
CA MET A 310 -17.09 1.09 15.64
C MET A 310 -16.00 2.10 15.24
N ARG A 311 -16.09 3.37 15.65
CA ARG A 311 -15.09 4.35 15.30
C ARG A 311 -13.66 3.99 15.76
N ARG A 312 -13.54 3.24 16.86
CA ARG A 312 -12.25 2.81 17.43
C ARG A 312 -11.71 1.52 16.82
N LEU A 313 -12.55 0.75 16.15
CA LEU A 313 -12.18 -0.53 15.56
C LEU A 313 -11.39 -0.37 14.26
N PRO A 314 -10.45 -1.30 13.98
CA PRO A 314 -9.76 -1.34 12.71
C PRO A 314 -10.70 -1.67 11.56
N VAL A 315 -10.51 -1.08 10.40
CA VAL A 315 -11.24 -1.45 9.17
C VAL A 315 -10.97 -2.91 8.79
N PHE A 316 -9.75 -3.39 9.07
CA PHE A 316 -9.35 -4.78 8.83
C PHE A 316 -9.03 -5.48 10.15
N PRO A 317 -10.04 -6.03 10.85
CA PRO A 317 -9.82 -6.65 12.14
C PRO A 317 -9.15 -8.02 12.04
N HIS A 318 -8.37 -8.35 13.08
CA HIS A 318 -7.91 -9.71 13.32
C HIS A 318 -9.04 -10.57 13.89
N GLN A 319 -8.98 -11.88 13.66
CA GLN A 319 -10.00 -12.83 14.15
C GLN A 319 -10.23 -12.75 15.66
N SER A 320 -9.17 -12.42 16.41
CA SER A 320 -9.28 -12.31 17.87
C SER A 320 -10.33 -11.32 18.36
N LEU A 321 -10.74 -10.33 17.57
CA LEU A 321 -11.84 -9.43 17.94
C LEU A 321 -13.16 -10.20 18.18
N PHE A 322 -13.43 -11.18 17.35
CA PHE A 322 -14.67 -11.95 17.38
C PHE A 322 -14.61 -13.21 18.26
N SER A 323 -13.39 -13.64 18.62
CA SER A 323 -13.14 -14.81 19.46
C SER A 323 -12.74 -14.46 20.90
N SER A 324 -12.43 -13.20 21.19
CA SER A 324 -12.17 -12.75 22.56
C SER A 324 -13.47 -12.79 23.37
N GLN A 325 -13.33 -13.18 24.63
CA GLN A 325 -14.41 -13.08 25.62
C GLN A 325 -14.21 -11.79 26.40
N PHE A 326 -15.22 -10.95 26.43
CA PHE A 326 -15.23 -9.72 27.23
C PHE A 326 -16.12 -9.88 28.42
N GLU A 327 -15.64 -9.52 29.60
CA GLU A 327 -16.43 -9.56 30.82
C GLU A 327 -17.45 -8.41 30.89
N SER A 328 -17.16 -7.30 30.22
CA SER A 328 -18.00 -6.11 30.22
C SER A 328 -17.78 -5.21 29.01
N LYS A 329 -18.73 -4.29 28.77
CA LYS A 329 -18.60 -3.20 27.80
C LYS A 329 -17.37 -2.32 28.09
N ALA A 330 -17.07 -2.08 29.36
CA ALA A 330 -15.92 -1.26 29.76
C ALA A 330 -14.58 -1.90 29.34
N GLU A 331 -14.47 -3.20 29.50
CA GLU A 331 -13.29 -3.95 29.04
C GLU A 331 -13.13 -3.87 27.52
N LEU A 332 -14.21 -4.08 26.74
CA LEU A 332 -14.17 -3.90 25.30
C LEU A 332 -13.66 -2.50 24.92
N LEU A 333 -14.26 -1.45 25.48
CA LEU A 333 -13.88 -0.05 25.18
C LEU A 333 -12.44 0.27 25.58
N CYS A 334 -11.97 -0.26 26.72
CA CYS A 334 -10.58 -0.11 27.14
C CYS A 334 -9.62 -0.80 26.16
N SER A 335 -9.96 -2.01 25.69
CA SER A 335 -9.13 -2.79 24.76
C SER A 335 -8.96 -2.13 23.39
N ILE A 336 -9.95 -1.34 22.93
CA ILE A 336 -9.98 -0.68 21.62
C ILE A 336 -9.72 0.84 21.68
N SER A 337 -9.04 1.32 22.73
CA SER A 337 -8.70 2.75 22.85
C SER A 337 -8.06 3.30 21.56
N ASP A 338 -8.10 4.63 21.39
CA ASP A 338 -7.64 5.28 20.13
C ASP A 338 -6.21 4.93 19.74
N THR A 339 -5.33 4.74 20.73
CA THR A 339 -3.93 4.36 20.54
C THR A 339 -3.68 2.85 20.54
N SER A 340 -4.70 2.04 20.89
CA SER A 340 -4.57 0.59 20.97
C SER A 340 -4.25 -0.04 19.62
N LYS A 341 -3.30 -0.98 19.62
CA LYS A 341 -2.99 -1.88 18.51
C LYS A 341 -3.81 -3.18 18.56
N ALA A 342 -4.64 -3.35 19.58
CA ALA A 342 -5.47 -4.53 19.73
C ALA A 342 -6.37 -4.73 18.52
N TYR A 343 -6.56 -5.99 18.16
CA TYR A 343 -7.43 -6.44 17.07
C TYR A 343 -7.05 -5.97 15.66
N HIS A 344 -5.98 -5.22 15.48
CA HIS A 344 -5.45 -4.95 14.13
C HIS A 344 -4.81 -6.20 13.52
N MET A 345 -5.05 -6.43 12.24
CA MET A 345 -4.34 -7.48 11.51
C MET A 345 -2.84 -7.17 11.42
N LYS A 346 -2.02 -8.22 11.43
CA LYS A 346 -0.62 -8.09 11.03
C LYS A 346 -0.54 -7.82 9.51
N PRO A 347 0.33 -6.93 9.03
CA PRO A 347 0.47 -6.62 7.60
C PRO A 347 0.71 -7.85 6.72
N VAL A 348 1.45 -8.84 7.23
CA VAL A 348 1.71 -10.10 6.54
C VAL A 348 0.43 -10.93 6.36
N ASN A 349 -0.46 -10.94 7.37
CA ASN A 349 -1.71 -11.68 7.29
C ASN A 349 -2.66 -11.05 6.28
N LEU A 350 -2.78 -9.70 6.27
CA LEU A 350 -3.57 -9.01 5.26
C LEU A 350 -3.04 -9.29 3.84
N ARG A 351 -1.72 -9.22 3.65
CA ARG A 351 -1.08 -9.57 2.38
C ARG A 351 -1.40 -11.01 1.97
N ASN A 352 -1.26 -11.96 2.88
CA ASN A 352 -1.50 -13.38 2.58
C ASN A 352 -2.97 -13.64 2.23
N ASN A 353 -3.92 -12.96 2.90
CA ASN A 353 -5.34 -13.06 2.56
C ASN A 353 -5.61 -12.53 1.14
N ILE A 354 -5.00 -11.41 0.76
CA ILE A 354 -5.12 -10.87 -0.60
C ILE A 354 -4.50 -11.83 -1.62
N VAL A 355 -3.30 -12.35 -1.36
CA VAL A 355 -2.65 -13.32 -2.24
C VAL A 355 -3.51 -14.58 -2.40
N TYR A 356 -4.03 -15.12 -1.30
CA TYR A 356 -4.92 -16.28 -1.33
C TYR A 356 -6.20 -16.02 -2.13
N LEU A 357 -6.79 -14.83 -1.98
CA LEU A 357 -7.96 -14.42 -2.76
C LEU A 357 -7.68 -14.51 -4.26
N PHE A 358 -6.58 -13.94 -4.73
CA PHE A 358 -6.23 -13.93 -6.15
C PHE A 358 -5.74 -15.30 -6.66
N ASP A 359 -4.93 -16.02 -5.90
CA ASP A 359 -4.37 -17.30 -6.32
C ASP A 359 -5.39 -18.45 -6.31
N LYS A 360 -6.44 -18.39 -5.45
CA LYS A 360 -7.35 -19.50 -5.20
C LYS A 360 -8.82 -19.22 -5.51
N LYS A 361 -9.22 -17.97 -5.60
CA LYS A 361 -10.63 -17.59 -5.79
C LYS A 361 -10.86 -16.86 -7.09
N LEU A 362 -10.09 -15.82 -7.37
CA LEU A 362 -10.31 -14.96 -8.53
C LEU A 362 -9.53 -15.44 -9.76
N THR A 363 -8.37 -16.02 -9.58
CA THR A 363 -7.48 -16.58 -10.61
C THR A 363 -7.47 -15.83 -11.95
N PRO A 364 -7.20 -14.49 -11.96
CA PRO A 364 -7.21 -13.72 -13.19
C PRO A 364 -6.16 -14.25 -14.17
N SER A 365 -6.52 -14.27 -15.46
CA SER A 365 -5.62 -14.74 -16.51
C SER A 365 -4.54 -13.71 -16.87
N SER A 366 -3.42 -14.21 -17.41
CA SER A 366 -2.31 -13.41 -17.92
C SER A 366 -2.10 -13.68 -19.41
N ASP A 367 -1.93 -12.61 -20.18
CA ASP A 367 -1.54 -12.67 -21.59
C ASP A 367 -0.06 -13.05 -21.77
N ARG A 368 0.77 -12.80 -20.74
CA ARG A 368 2.21 -13.04 -20.76
C ARG A 368 2.65 -14.35 -20.08
N LEU A 369 1.77 -14.95 -19.29
CA LEU A 369 2.03 -16.15 -18.49
C LEU A 369 0.87 -17.16 -18.66
N PRO A 370 0.68 -17.75 -19.84
CA PRO A 370 -0.51 -18.56 -20.14
C PRO A 370 -0.66 -19.81 -19.27
N ASN A 371 0.43 -20.30 -18.69
CA ASN A 371 0.46 -21.52 -17.85
C ASN A 371 0.72 -21.22 -16.36
N ASP A 372 0.69 -19.96 -15.94
CA ASP A 372 0.98 -19.57 -14.56
C ASP A 372 -0.14 -18.67 -14.03
N THR A 373 -0.40 -18.70 -12.73
CA THR A 373 -1.37 -17.83 -12.10
C THR A 373 -0.83 -16.42 -11.93
N LEU A 374 -1.65 -15.43 -12.26
CA LEU A 374 -1.31 -14.03 -12.09
C LEU A 374 -1.32 -13.67 -10.59
N ARG A 375 -0.15 -13.51 -9.99
CA ARG A 375 -0.03 -13.19 -8.56
C ARG A 375 -0.17 -11.70 -8.32
N LEU A 376 -1.09 -11.33 -7.42
CA LEU A 376 -1.21 -9.95 -6.97
C LEU A 376 -0.09 -9.62 -5.96
N GLY A 377 0.80 -8.73 -6.35
CA GLY A 377 1.88 -8.22 -5.51
C GLY A 377 1.79 -6.71 -5.32
N ASN A 378 1.85 -6.24 -4.06
CA ASN A 378 1.83 -4.79 -3.79
C ASN A 378 2.94 -4.02 -4.52
N ASN A 379 4.12 -4.61 -4.69
CA ASN A 379 5.21 -3.99 -5.44
C ASN A 379 4.91 -3.98 -6.94
N ARG A 380 4.39 -5.09 -7.50
CA ARG A 380 3.95 -5.16 -8.91
C ARG A 380 2.90 -4.10 -9.22
N TRP A 381 1.89 -3.98 -8.35
CA TRP A 381 0.85 -2.96 -8.50
C TRP A 381 1.43 -1.55 -8.50
N ARG A 382 2.33 -1.27 -7.56
CA ARG A 382 3.02 0.02 -7.50
C ARG A 382 3.89 0.27 -8.73
N HIS A 383 4.60 -0.75 -9.23
CA HIS A 383 5.33 -0.67 -10.49
C HIS A 383 4.40 -0.33 -11.64
N THR A 384 3.23 -0.96 -11.72
CA THR A 384 2.22 -0.71 -12.75
C THR A 384 1.75 0.74 -12.71
N ILE A 385 1.32 1.23 -11.55
CA ILE A 385 0.83 2.61 -11.43
C ILE A 385 1.93 3.63 -11.73
N LEU A 386 3.16 3.41 -11.25
CA LEU A 386 4.28 4.30 -11.56
C LEU A 386 4.65 4.28 -13.04
N THR A 387 4.68 3.10 -13.65
CA THR A 387 4.99 2.94 -15.08
C THR A 387 3.88 3.56 -15.94
N GLN A 388 2.63 3.25 -15.66
CA GLN A 388 1.48 3.83 -16.37
C GLN A 388 1.42 5.35 -16.15
N GLY A 389 1.57 5.83 -14.93
CA GLY A 389 1.59 7.25 -14.63
C GLY A 389 2.71 7.99 -15.36
N ALA A 390 3.92 7.40 -15.42
CA ALA A 390 5.03 7.94 -16.21
C ALA A 390 4.70 7.96 -17.71
N LYS A 391 4.10 6.88 -18.24
CA LYS A 391 3.59 6.84 -19.61
C LYS A 391 2.53 7.92 -19.84
N HIS A 392 1.66 8.16 -18.87
CA HIS A 392 0.62 9.19 -18.90
C HIS A 392 1.17 10.60 -18.64
N GLY A 393 2.48 10.80 -18.67
CA GLY A 393 3.14 12.10 -18.55
C GLY A 393 2.93 12.76 -17.19
N LEU A 394 2.59 11.98 -16.13
CA LEU A 394 2.53 12.53 -14.79
C LEU A 394 3.94 12.90 -14.32
N THR A 395 4.06 14.05 -13.66
CA THR A 395 5.33 14.49 -13.09
C THR A 395 5.73 13.61 -11.90
N SER A 396 7.03 13.61 -11.56
CA SER A 396 7.54 12.91 -10.36
C SER A 396 6.83 13.37 -9.09
N ALA A 397 6.48 14.66 -8.99
CA ALA A 397 5.74 15.20 -7.86
C ALA A 397 4.29 14.65 -7.78
N HIS A 398 3.59 14.55 -8.91
CA HIS A 398 2.27 13.93 -8.97
C HIS A 398 2.32 12.44 -8.61
N LEU A 399 3.27 11.71 -9.18
CA LEU A 399 3.45 10.29 -8.87
C LEU A 399 3.79 10.05 -7.40
N ALA A 400 4.63 10.92 -6.79
CA ALA A 400 4.93 10.88 -5.37
C ALA A 400 3.67 11.11 -4.51
N ALA A 401 2.86 12.11 -4.86
CA ALA A 401 1.62 12.43 -4.16
C ALA A 401 0.61 11.26 -4.23
N ILE A 402 0.44 10.65 -5.41
CA ILE A 402 -0.48 9.53 -5.62
C ILE A 402 -0.03 8.28 -4.88
N THR A 403 1.24 7.92 -5.00
CA THR A 403 1.75 6.61 -4.53
C THR A 403 2.33 6.64 -3.12
N GLY A 404 2.55 7.83 -2.56
CA GLY A 404 3.21 8.00 -1.26
C GLY A 404 4.67 7.52 -1.23
N VAL A 405 5.35 7.45 -2.40
CA VAL A 405 6.78 7.15 -2.49
C VAL A 405 7.59 8.44 -2.65
N THR A 406 8.87 8.39 -2.33
CA THR A 406 9.77 9.54 -2.50
C THR A 406 10.07 9.79 -3.98
N ILE A 407 10.32 11.04 -4.35
CA ILE A 407 10.71 11.41 -5.72
C ILE A 407 11.92 10.60 -6.20
N ALA A 408 12.93 10.41 -5.35
CA ALA A 408 14.10 9.60 -5.69
C ALA A 408 13.78 8.13 -6.04
N ALA A 409 12.71 7.56 -5.46
CA ALA A 409 12.26 6.21 -5.80
C ALA A 409 11.45 6.14 -7.11
N ILE A 410 11.02 7.29 -7.64
CA ILE A 410 10.25 7.40 -8.89
C ILE A 410 11.17 7.63 -10.09
N THR A 411 12.30 8.29 -9.91
CA THR A 411 13.27 8.60 -10.98
C THR A 411 13.54 7.41 -11.92
N PRO A 412 13.77 6.16 -11.45
CA PRO A 412 14.01 5.03 -12.34
C PRO A 412 12.87 4.72 -13.33
N TYR A 413 11.63 5.10 -13.01
CA TYR A 413 10.47 4.89 -13.90
C TYR A 413 10.36 5.99 -14.96
N LEU A 414 10.88 7.17 -14.68
CA LEU A 414 10.94 8.28 -15.62
C LEU A 414 12.13 8.14 -16.56
N ASP A 415 13.23 7.56 -16.07
CA ASP A 415 14.50 7.39 -16.80
C ASP A 415 14.63 6.01 -17.49
N LEU A 416 13.50 5.40 -17.89
CA LEU A 416 13.50 4.17 -18.66
C LEU A 416 14.38 4.33 -19.92
N LYS A 417 15.26 3.35 -20.18
CA LYS A 417 16.12 3.37 -21.38
C LYS A 417 15.29 3.47 -22.65
N ILE A 418 15.83 4.12 -23.67
CA ILE A 418 15.16 4.34 -24.96
C ILE A 418 14.65 3.02 -25.56
N SER A 419 15.40 1.92 -25.44
CA SER A 419 14.99 0.59 -25.90
C SER A 419 13.79 0.01 -25.13
N GLU A 420 13.65 0.32 -23.85
CA GLU A 420 12.49 -0.10 -23.03
C GLU A 420 11.28 0.79 -23.31
N ARG A 421 11.52 2.08 -23.61
CA ARG A 421 10.48 3.01 -24.09
C ARG A 421 9.95 2.60 -25.45
N ALA A 422 10.84 2.19 -26.37
CA ALA A 422 10.44 1.70 -27.69
C ALA A 422 9.55 0.46 -27.59
N LYS A 423 9.89 -0.53 -26.76
CA LYS A 423 9.06 -1.72 -26.51
C LYS A 423 7.69 -1.36 -25.90
N ILE A 424 7.68 -0.37 -25.03
CA ILE A 424 6.45 0.16 -24.44
C ILE A 424 5.61 0.87 -25.51
N ASP A 425 6.24 1.67 -26.36
CA ASP A 425 5.58 2.38 -27.47
C ASP A 425 5.09 1.38 -28.54
N GLU A 426 5.84 0.31 -28.82
CA GLU A 426 5.50 -0.74 -29.79
C GLU A 426 4.31 -1.59 -29.33
N ALA A 427 4.25 -1.95 -28.04
CA ALA A 427 3.08 -2.63 -27.45
C ALA A 427 1.80 -1.79 -27.50
N TYR A 428 1.92 -0.46 -27.68
CA TYR A 428 0.79 0.46 -27.79
C TYR A 428 0.54 0.99 -29.22
N ALA A 429 1.46 0.74 -30.16
CA ALA A 429 1.31 1.19 -31.54
C ALA A 429 0.22 0.41 -32.32
N GLY A 430 -0.12 -0.81 -31.86
CA GLY A 430 -1.24 -1.61 -32.41
C GLY A 430 -2.62 -1.09 -32.05
N ASN A 431 -2.72 0.00 -31.29
CA ASN A 431 -3.98 0.57 -30.84
C ASN A 431 -4.60 1.44 -31.94
N ASN A 432 -5.38 0.81 -32.79
CA ASN A 432 -5.98 1.48 -33.94
C ASN A 432 -7.18 2.34 -33.47
N ILE A 433 -7.04 3.66 -33.54
CA ILE A 433 -8.10 4.60 -33.12
C ILE A 433 -9.38 4.34 -33.90
N ILE A 434 -9.27 3.90 -35.15
CA ILE A 434 -10.40 3.63 -36.06
C ILE A 434 -11.25 2.46 -35.55
N GLU A 435 -10.64 1.37 -35.06
CA GLU A 435 -11.37 0.21 -34.50
C GLU A 435 -12.21 0.58 -33.27
N ARG A 436 -11.83 1.67 -32.58
CA ARG A 436 -12.56 2.13 -31.37
C ARG A 436 -13.94 2.71 -31.70
N PHE A 437 -14.13 3.21 -32.89
CA PHE A 437 -15.43 3.76 -33.31
C PHE A 437 -16.39 2.69 -33.84
N ASP A 438 -15.90 1.52 -34.26
CA ASP A 438 -16.70 0.50 -34.93
C ASP A 438 -17.13 -0.67 -34.04
N SER A 439 -16.52 -0.85 -32.86
CA SER A 439 -16.62 -2.12 -32.13
C SER A 439 -17.82 -2.29 -31.19
N ILE A 440 -18.56 -1.22 -30.83
CA ILE A 440 -19.72 -1.33 -29.93
C ILE A 440 -20.75 -0.25 -30.28
N SER A 441 -22.03 -0.66 -30.41
CA SER A 441 -23.13 0.26 -30.65
C SER A 441 -23.31 1.21 -29.45
N VAL A 442 -23.40 2.50 -29.75
CA VAL A 442 -23.59 3.56 -28.73
C VAL A 442 -24.85 3.32 -27.88
N LYS A 443 -25.87 2.64 -28.44
CA LYS A 443 -27.12 2.31 -27.72
C LYS A 443 -26.92 1.35 -26.55
N GLU A 444 -25.99 0.40 -26.66
CA GLU A 444 -25.69 -0.57 -25.57
C GLU A 444 -24.89 0.04 -24.43
N LEU A 445 -24.06 1.05 -24.70
CA LEU A 445 -23.25 1.72 -23.70
C LEU A 445 -24.01 2.81 -22.91
N GLN A 446 -25.14 3.29 -23.43
CA GLN A 446 -25.92 4.38 -22.83
C GLN A 446 -26.78 3.97 -21.64
N THR A 447 -26.96 2.68 -21.38
CA THR A 447 -27.96 2.17 -20.43
C THR A 447 -27.57 2.26 -18.95
N HIS A 448 -26.27 2.42 -18.62
CA HIS A 448 -25.80 2.48 -17.23
C HIS A 448 -24.84 3.64 -17.00
N ASP A 449 -25.05 4.39 -15.92
CA ASP A 449 -24.19 5.52 -15.53
C ASP A 449 -22.74 5.13 -15.25
N ASP A 450 -22.48 3.87 -14.88
CA ASP A 450 -21.13 3.35 -14.64
C ASP A 450 -20.25 3.36 -15.90
N PHE A 451 -20.84 3.33 -17.08
CA PHE A 451 -20.11 3.38 -18.34
C PHE A 451 -19.73 4.79 -18.79
N LYS A 452 -20.34 5.81 -18.22
CA LYS A 452 -20.13 7.20 -18.64
C LYS A 452 -18.78 7.75 -18.17
N VAL A 453 -18.13 8.51 -19.04
CA VAL A 453 -16.99 9.37 -18.70
C VAL A 453 -17.49 10.79 -18.69
N LYS A 454 -17.55 11.39 -17.51
CA LYS A 454 -18.05 12.74 -17.32
C LYS A 454 -16.93 13.74 -17.07
N SER A 455 -17.17 14.99 -17.43
CA SER A 455 -16.33 16.13 -17.09
C SER A 455 -16.44 16.48 -15.60
N MET A 456 -15.63 17.43 -15.14
CA MET A 456 -15.79 18.02 -13.80
C MET A 456 -17.09 18.85 -13.65
N PHE A 457 -17.78 19.12 -14.74
CA PHE A 457 -19.08 19.82 -14.80
C PHE A 457 -20.24 18.88 -15.13
N ASP A 458 -20.05 17.57 -14.92
CA ASP A 458 -21.03 16.50 -15.18
C ASP A 458 -21.43 16.31 -16.66
N GLU A 459 -20.71 16.96 -17.59
CA GLU A 459 -20.93 16.77 -19.02
C GLU A 459 -20.39 15.40 -19.46
N GLU A 460 -21.19 14.64 -20.19
CA GLU A 460 -20.80 13.34 -20.72
C GLU A 460 -19.91 13.51 -21.96
N ILE A 461 -18.71 12.93 -21.91
CA ILE A 461 -17.67 13.10 -22.94
C ILE A 461 -17.51 11.82 -23.77
N GLY A 462 -17.84 10.71 -23.18
CA GLY A 462 -17.70 9.40 -23.79
C GLY A 462 -18.04 8.28 -22.83
N HIS A 463 -17.83 7.06 -23.27
CA HIS A 463 -18.12 5.85 -22.53
C HIS A 463 -16.88 4.98 -22.33
N LYS A 464 -16.93 4.14 -21.31
CA LYS A 464 -15.98 3.08 -21.03
C LYS A 464 -16.54 1.76 -21.53
N ILE A 465 -15.72 0.92 -22.12
CA ILE A 465 -16.12 -0.44 -22.49
C ILE A 465 -16.24 -1.30 -21.23
N THR A 466 -15.27 -1.18 -20.32
CA THR A 466 -15.20 -1.95 -19.09
C THR A 466 -15.02 -0.99 -17.90
N PRO A 467 -16.08 -0.66 -17.16
CA PRO A 467 -16.02 0.32 -16.05
C PRO A 467 -15.04 -0.04 -14.96
N ALA A 468 -14.90 -1.35 -14.66
CA ALA A 468 -13.99 -1.85 -13.64
C ALA A 468 -12.53 -1.41 -13.85
N ASN A 469 -12.10 -1.29 -15.11
CA ASN A 469 -10.76 -0.86 -15.47
C ASN A 469 -10.45 0.60 -15.11
N CYS A 470 -11.49 1.39 -14.87
CA CYS A 470 -11.39 2.82 -14.63
C CYS A 470 -11.38 3.21 -13.15
N LEU A 471 -11.69 2.29 -12.22
CA LEU A 471 -11.82 2.56 -10.78
C LEU A 471 -10.58 3.23 -10.16
N SER A 472 -9.38 2.80 -10.55
CA SER A 472 -8.12 3.41 -10.07
C SER A 472 -7.64 4.57 -10.96
N CYS A 473 -8.06 4.60 -12.23
CA CYS A 473 -7.60 5.59 -13.21
C CYS A 473 -8.32 6.93 -13.05
N GLN A 474 -9.63 6.95 -12.85
CA GLN A 474 -10.42 8.19 -12.74
C GLN A 474 -9.97 9.09 -11.60
N SER A 475 -9.64 8.51 -10.45
CA SER A 475 -9.18 9.27 -9.28
C SER A 475 -7.73 9.75 -9.37
N LYS A 476 -6.90 9.19 -10.28
CA LYS A 476 -5.45 9.34 -10.20
C LYS A 476 -4.73 9.77 -11.48
N CYS A 477 -5.26 9.47 -12.65
CA CYS A 477 -4.56 9.66 -13.93
C CYS A 477 -4.98 10.90 -14.72
N GLY A 478 -5.83 11.78 -14.17
CA GLY A 478 -6.23 13.02 -14.82
C GLY A 478 -7.28 12.84 -15.91
N ALA A 479 -8.30 11.99 -15.64
CA ALA A 479 -9.49 11.91 -16.47
C ALA A 479 -10.11 13.32 -16.62
N PRO A 480 -10.71 13.64 -17.77
CA PRO A 480 -10.92 12.79 -18.94
C PRO A 480 -9.79 12.85 -19.99
N MET A 481 -8.81 13.77 -19.86
CA MET A 481 -7.74 13.88 -20.87
C MET A 481 -6.92 12.60 -21.05
N ALA A 482 -6.66 11.89 -19.94
CA ALA A 482 -5.95 10.62 -19.97
C ALA A 482 -6.75 9.48 -20.64
N CYS A 483 -8.06 9.67 -20.82
CA CYS A 483 -8.92 8.68 -21.48
C CYS A 483 -8.71 8.65 -23.01
N TYR A 484 -8.38 9.75 -23.65
CA TYR A 484 -8.25 9.81 -25.10
C TYR A 484 -7.30 8.77 -25.72
N PRO A 485 -6.09 8.53 -25.20
CA PRO A 485 -5.23 7.46 -25.67
C PRO A 485 -5.57 6.07 -25.08
N CYS A 486 -6.63 5.92 -24.28
CA CYS A 486 -6.99 4.68 -23.62
C CYS A 486 -7.91 3.81 -24.50
N GLU A 487 -7.61 2.50 -24.62
CA GLU A 487 -8.42 1.55 -25.39
C GLU A 487 -9.83 1.36 -24.85
N ASN A 488 -10.00 1.57 -23.54
CA ASN A 488 -11.29 1.44 -22.86
C ASN A 488 -12.21 2.65 -23.07
N PHE A 489 -11.78 3.69 -23.79
CA PHE A 489 -12.54 4.92 -23.98
C PHE A 489 -13.18 4.98 -25.36
N ARG A 490 -14.46 5.32 -25.39
CA ARG A 490 -15.27 5.61 -26.59
C ARG A 490 -15.76 7.03 -26.50
N PRO A 491 -15.23 7.97 -27.32
CA PRO A 491 -15.67 9.36 -27.29
C PRO A 491 -17.08 9.51 -27.88
N LEU A 492 -17.86 10.46 -27.34
CA LEU A 492 -19.15 10.84 -27.87
C LEU A 492 -18.99 11.85 -29.02
N GLU A 493 -19.67 11.65 -30.13
CA GLU A 493 -19.65 12.57 -31.27
C GLU A 493 -20.19 13.98 -30.94
N THR A 494 -21.08 14.06 -29.95
CA THR A 494 -21.74 15.31 -29.54
C THR A 494 -20.97 16.11 -28.49
N ALA A 495 -19.96 15.50 -27.89
CA ALA A 495 -19.21 16.13 -26.80
C ALA A 495 -18.26 17.24 -27.31
N ASN A 496 -18.03 18.23 -26.48
CA ASN A 496 -17.07 19.30 -26.78
C ASN A 496 -15.63 18.85 -26.51
N HIS A 497 -15.02 18.17 -27.48
CA HIS A 497 -13.64 17.70 -27.39
C HIS A 497 -12.62 18.85 -27.51
N GLN A 498 -12.99 19.99 -28.11
CA GLN A 498 -12.11 21.13 -28.31
C GLN A 498 -11.61 21.70 -26.98
N GLN A 499 -12.47 21.79 -25.99
CA GLN A 499 -12.07 22.27 -24.66
C GLN A 499 -10.92 21.46 -24.02
N TYR A 500 -10.88 20.14 -24.31
CA TYR A 500 -9.81 19.26 -23.81
C TYR A 500 -8.53 19.38 -24.63
N LEU A 501 -8.65 19.67 -25.92
CA LEU A 501 -7.50 20.02 -26.76
C LEU A 501 -6.83 21.28 -26.23
N ASP A 502 -7.59 22.35 -26.04
CA ASP A 502 -7.08 23.64 -25.54
C ASP A 502 -6.43 23.48 -24.15
N LYS A 503 -7.02 22.66 -23.29
CA LYS A 503 -6.47 22.34 -21.97
C LYS A 503 -5.19 21.53 -22.04
N ALA A 504 -5.08 20.58 -22.97
CA ALA A 504 -3.88 19.78 -23.17
C ALA A 504 -2.74 20.62 -23.78
N GLU A 505 -3.03 21.51 -24.72
CA GLU A 505 -2.08 22.41 -25.35
C GLU A 505 -1.54 23.44 -24.33
N ARG A 506 -2.41 24.02 -23.49
CA ARG A 506 -1.97 24.88 -22.36
C ARG A 506 -1.06 24.13 -21.38
N LYS A 507 -1.40 22.87 -21.04
CA LYS A 507 -0.54 22.04 -20.22
C LYS A 507 0.80 21.73 -20.90
N LEU A 508 0.82 21.50 -22.19
CA LEU A 508 2.05 21.28 -22.95
C LEU A 508 2.91 22.55 -22.94
N ALA A 509 2.35 23.72 -23.16
CA ALA A 509 3.07 24.99 -23.13
C ALA A 509 3.76 25.23 -21.77
N ILE A 510 3.05 25.01 -20.67
CA ILE A 510 3.59 25.15 -19.31
C ILE A 510 4.71 24.13 -19.05
N ASN A 511 4.53 22.89 -19.47
CA ASN A 511 5.47 21.81 -19.16
C ASN A 511 6.66 21.71 -20.13
N SER A 512 6.60 22.36 -21.30
CA SER A 512 7.67 22.30 -22.30
C SER A 512 8.98 22.91 -21.82
N GLN A 513 8.94 23.84 -20.86
CA GLN A 513 10.12 24.54 -20.33
C GLN A 513 10.74 23.87 -19.10
N SER A 514 9.97 23.11 -18.32
CA SER A 514 10.39 22.64 -17.00
C SER A 514 10.12 21.15 -16.71
N ALA A 515 9.40 20.45 -17.59
CA ALA A 515 9.02 19.07 -17.34
C ALA A 515 9.98 18.05 -17.99
N HIS A 516 10.00 16.84 -17.40
CA HIS A 516 10.75 15.72 -17.96
C HIS A 516 10.31 15.41 -19.41
N PRO A 517 11.25 15.09 -20.34
CA PRO A 517 10.94 14.82 -21.76
C PRO A 517 9.81 13.79 -21.99
N ALA A 518 9.69 12.79 -21.11
CA ALA A 518 8.60 11.80 -21.16
C ALA A 518 7.23 12.44 -20.95
N THR A 519 7.10 13.45 -20.07
CA THR A 519 5.86 14.19 -19.82
C THR A 519 5.45 14.98 -21.06
N VAL A 520 6.41 15.66 -21.69
CA VAL A 520 6.20 16.44 -22.92
C VAL A 520 5.77 15.51 -24.07
N LYS A 521 6.48 14.40 -24.28
CA LYS A 521 6.13 13.40 -25.32
C LYS A 521 4.73 12.86 -25.14
N ARG A 522 4.33 12.63 -23.89
CA ARG A 522 3.01 12.12 -23.59
C ARG A 522 1.90 13.16 -23.80
N LEU A 523 2.09 14.39 -23.38
CA LEU A 523 1.11 15.45 -23.69
C LEU A 523 0.93 15.61 -25.19
N LYS A 524 2.01 15.52 -25.96
CA LYS A 524 1.95 15.49 -27.44
C LYS A 524 1.11 14.31 -27.96
N LYS A 525 1.25 13.10 -27.37
CA LYS A 525 0.44 11.93 -27.73
C LYS A 525 -1.03 12.18 -27.41
N ILE A 526 -1.37 12.67 -26.22
CA ILE A 526 -2.75 13.02 -25.84
C ILE A 526 -3.35 14.02 -26.81
N ILE A 527 -2.62 15.09 -27.13
CA ILE A 527 -3.05 16.11 -28.10
C ILE A 527 -3.34 15.48 -29.46
N LEU A 528 -2.46 14.60 -29.95
CA LEU A 528 -2.68 13.89 -31.20
C LEU A 528 -3.99 13.10 -31.19
N TYR A 529 -4.24 12.32 -30.13
CA TYR A 529 -5.45 11.52 -30.00
C TYR A 529 -6.73 12.39 -29.91
N ILE A 530 -6.67 13.54 -29.21
CA ILE A 530 -7.80 14.47 -29.14
C ILE A 530 -8.07 15.06 -30.53
N LYS A 531 -7.03 15.51 -31.25
CA LYS A 531 -7.17 16.05 -32.62
C LYS A 531 -7.80 15.02 -33.56
N MET A 532 -7.29 13.78 -33.56
CA MET A 532 -7.88 12.70 -34.36
C MET A 532 -9.33 12.41 -33.97
N THR A 533 -9.67 12.44 -32.68
CA THR A 533 -11.05 12.28 -32.23
C THR A 533 -11.96 13.39 -32.78
N ILE A 534 -11.51 14.64 -32.73
CA ILE A 534 -12.27 15.79 -33.27
C ILE A 534 -12.51 15.60 -34.78
N THR A 535 -11.44 15.30 -35.55
CA THR A 535 -11.56 15.07 -37.00
C THR A 535 -12.54 13.97 -37.33
N LEU A 536 -12.45 12.80 -36.65
CA LEU A 536 -13.37 11.68 -36.91
C LEU A 536 -14.82 12.00 -36.51
N CYS A 537 -15.03 12.75 -35.43
CA CYS A 537 -16.37 13.22 -35.06
C CYS A 537 -16.94 14.19 -36.09
N GLU A 538 -16.14 15.06 -36.68
CA GLU A 538 -16.52 15.99 -37.73
C GLU A 538 -16.87 15.24 -39.06
N GLU A 539 -16.01 14.30 -39.46
CA GLU A 539 -16.25 13.46 -40.66
C GLU A 539 -17.54 12.66 -40.53
N ARG A 540 -17.84 12.08 -39.37
CA ARG A 540 -19.10 11.35 -39.12
C ARG A 540 -20.33 12.26 -39.13
N LYS A 541 -20.22 13.48 -38.61
CA LYS A 541 -21.31 14.47 -38.70
C LYS A 541 -21.62 14.81 -40.14
N VAL A 542 -20.58 15.02 -40.96
CA VAL A 542 -20.75 15.30 -42.40
C VAL A 542 -21.38 14.11 -43.15
N ALA A 543 -20.90 12.88 -42.85
CA ALA A 543 -21.44 11.67 -43.47
C ALA A 543 -22.94 11.43 -43.13
N LYS A 544 -23.39 11.75 -41.93
CA LYS A 544 -24.81 11.66 -41.54
C LYS A 544 -25.68 12.70 -42.22
N VAL A 545 -25.17 13.90 -42.46
CA VAL A 545 -25.90 14.97 -43.18
C VAL A 545 -26.01 14.68 -44.70
N GLY A 546 -25.00 13.97 -45.26
CA GLY A 546 -25.00 13.60 -46.69
C GLY A 546 -25.74 12.29 -47.03
N GLY A 547 -26.18 11.53 -46.02
CA GLY A 547 -26.95 10.28 -46.22
C GLY A 547 -28.48 10.41 -46.13
N ASP A 548 -28.98 11.59 -45.80
CA ASP A 548 -30.43 11.92 -45.77
C ASP A 548 -30.90 12.68 -47.01
N THR A 549 -30.17 12.61 -48.15
CA THR A 549 -30.58 13.16 -49.43
C THR A 549 -30.83 12.08 -50.45
#